data_a213bab65c5c0c0fcb4ae3c23c4feaa2
#
_entry.id   a213bab65c5c0c0fcb4ae3c23c4feaa2
#
_cell.length_a   1.000
_cell.length_b   1.000
_cell.length_c   1.000
_cell.angle_alpha   90.00
_cell.angle_beta   90.00
_cell.angle_gamma   90.00
#
_symmetry.space_group_name_H-M   'P 1'
#
loop_
_entity.id
_entity.type
_entity.pdbx_description
1 polymer ?
#
loop_
_entity_poly.entity_id
_entity_poly.type
_entity_poly.pdbx_seq_one_letter_code
_entity_poly.pdbx_strand_id
1 'polypeptide(L)'
;MYIGHYAAAAVILAVAPEAPVLPIAVAVAWPDIVWPALVFAGKESVHVDRDDPLQSRVKFTSYPYSHSLVLGSVISLVPALLAGAIYQSVFVGALFWIGVLSHWLLDAVVHLRDLPVLGWGSDDRRVGLGLWARPRLAFALEYTFFAVTVLLVAPQTMFVGLLGGGLLLHLFNINSFFGFTKKNPVGTPKRFATLALVGYIFAIIWFMMSWR
;
A
#
# COMPACT_ATOMS: atom_id res chain seq x y z
N MET A 1 -1.01 4.78 0.65
CA MET A 1 -2.37 4.60 0.04
C MET A 1 -2.90 3.23 0.40
N TYR A 2 -4.14 2.87 0.01
CA TYR A 2 -4.66 1.51 0.17
C TYR A 2 -4.92 0.89 -1.21
N ILE A 3 -6.10 1.14 -1.80
CA ILE A 3 -6.40 0.61 -3.13
C ILE A 3 -5.61 1.31 -4.25
N GLY A 4 -5.12 2.52 -4.02
CA GLY A 4 -4.29 3.24 -4.98
C GLY A 4 -3.04 2.48 -5.42
N HIS A 5 -2.45 1.63 -4.56
CA HIS A 5 -1.32 0.79 -4.93
C HIS A 5 -1.68 -0.23 -6.01
N TYR A 6 -2.92 -0.71 -6.05
CA TYR A 6 -3.38 -1.65 -7.07
C TYR A 6 -3.56 -1.02 -8.45
N ALA A 7 -3.58 0.31 -8.55
CA ALA A 7 -3.44 1.00 -9.84
C ALA A 7 -2.08 0.67 -10.50
N ALA A 8 -1.00 0.64 -9.71
CA ALA A 8 0.31 0.23 -10.23
C ALA A 8 0.32 -1.25 -10.64
N ALA A 9 -0.34 -2.13 -9.90
CA ALA A 9 -0.48 -3.53 -10.29
C ALA A 9 -1.22 -3.67 -11.64
N ALA A 10 -2.30 -2.90 -11.83
CA ALA A 10 -3.04 -2.89 -13.09
C ALA A 10 -2.16 -2.42 -14.27
N VAL A 11 -1.36 -1.37 -14.09
CA VAL A 11 -0.41 -0.90 -15.11
C VAL A 11 0.64 -1.97 -15.42
N ILE A 12 1.25 -2.57 -14.40
CA ILE A 12 2.28 -3.61 -14.59
C ILE A 12 1.72 -4.78 -15.39
N LEU A 13 0.53 -5.27 -15.04
CA LEU A 13 -0.10 -6.42 -15.72
C LEU A 13 -0.63 -6.06 -17.12
N ALA A 14 -0.98 -4.80 -17.38
CA ALA A 14 -1.35 -4.36 -18.72
C ALA A 14 -0.14 -4.29 -19.67
N VAL A 15 1.04 -3.92 -19.14
CA VAL A 15 2.29 -3.84 -19.91
C VAL A 15 2.95 -5.23 -20.05
N ALA A 16 2.76 -6.12 -19.07
CA ALA A 16 3.31 -7.46 -19.03
C ALA A 16 2.17 -8.49 -18.80
N PRO A 17 1.30 -8.71 -19.82
CA PRO A 17 0.11 -9.54 -19.65
C PRO A 17 0.41 -11.02 -19.37
N GLU A 18 1.60 -11.49 -19.67
CA GLU A 18 2.09 -12.84 -19.35
C GLU A 18 2.56 -12.98 -17.90
N ALA A 19 2.71 -11.89 -17.17
CA ALA A 19 3.14 -11.94 -15.78
C ALA A 19 2.03 -12.54 -14.87
N PRO A 20 2.39 -13.41 -13.92
CA PRO A 20 1.42 -13.97 -12.98
C PRO A 20 0.89 -12.87 -12.03
N VAL A 21 -0.42 -12.88 -11.81
CA VAL A 21 -1.11 -11.83 -11.03
C VAL A 21 -0.67 -11.80 -9.57
N LEU A 22 -0.52 -12.97 -8.94
CA LEU A 22 -0.22 -13.06 -7.51
C LEU A 22 1.04 -12.32 -7.08
N PRO A 23 2.23 -12.54 -7.68
CA PRO A 23 3.43 -11.82 -7.25
C PRO A 23 3.32 -10.32 -7.47
N ILE A 24 2.60 -9.84 -8.48
CA ILE A 24 2.40 -8.41 -8.72
C ILE A 24 1.46 -7.80 -7.67
N ALA A 25 0.33 -8.46 -7.38
CA ALA A 25 -0.60 -8.03 -6.33
C ALA A 25 0.06 -7.98 -4.94
N VAL A 26 0.93 -8.96 -4.64
CA VAL A 26 1.73 -8.99 -3.41
C VAL A 26 2.78 -7.88 -3.41
N ALA A 27 3.46 -7.65 -4.52
CA ALA A 27 4.55 -6.69 -4.62
C ALA A 27 4.12 -5.25 -4.31
N VAL A 28 2.99 -4.82 -4.90
CA VAL A 28 2.47 -3.47 -4.66
C VAL A 28 1.93 -3.28 -3.24
N ALA A 29 1.65 -4.35 -2.51
CA ALA A 29 1.22 -4.36 -1.12
C ALA A 29 2.35 -4.73 -0.13
N TRP A 30 3.52 -5.12 -0.62
CA TRP A 30 4.60 -5.73 0.18
C TRP A 30 5.02 -4.90 1.39
N PRO A 31 5.28 -3.59 1.30
CA PRO A 31 5.64 -2.78 2.46
C PRO A 31 4.58 -2.84 3.56
N ASP A 32 3.31 -2.76 3.21
CA ASP A 32 2.17 -2.78 4.13
C ASP A 32 1.81 -4.18 4.66
N ILE A 33 2.34 -5.24 4.05
CA ILE A 33 2.26 -6.61 4.58
C ILE A 33 3.38 -6.84 5.60
N VAL A 34 4.58 -6.35 5.33
CA VAL A 34 5.75 -6.52 6.19
C VAL A 34 5.68 -5.60 7.41
N TRP A 35 5.20 -4.37 7.23
CA TRP A 35 5.09 -3.38 8.29
C TRP A 35 4.37 -3.88 9.56
N PRO A 36 3.18 -4.51 9.49
CA PRO A 36 2.52 -5.06 10.67
C PRO A 36 3.36 -6.09 11.41
N ALA A 37 4.04 -6.97 10.69
CA ALA A 37 4.93 -7.96 11.31
C ALA A 37 6.07 -7.30 12.08
N LEU A 38 6.65 -6.22 11.52
CA LEU A 38 7.69 -5.43 12.17
C LEU A 38 7.17 -4.64 13.38
N VAL A 39 5.93 -4.14 13.33
CA VAL A 39 5.27 -3.51 14.49
C VAL A 39 5.03 -4.54 15.60
N PHE A 40 4.55 -5.74 15.28
CA PHE A 40 4.38 -6.82 16.28
C PHE A 40 5.71 -7.24 16.89
N ALA A 41 6.78 -7.27 16.10
CA ALA A 41 8.13 -7.58 16.55
C ALA A 41 8.81 -6.41 17.31
N GLY A 42 8.17 -5.24 17.43
CA GLY A 42 8.73 -4.05 18.08
C GLY A 42 9.92 -3.42 17.33
N LYS A 43 10.05 -3.73 16.02
CA LYS A 43 11.11 -3.19 15.17
C LYS A 43 10.70 -1.90 14.46
N GLU A 44 9.40 -1.71 14.25
CA GLU A 44 8.81 -0.50 13.71
C GLU A 44 7.69 -0.01 14.63
N SER A 45 7.36 1.27 14.52
CA SER A 45 6.45 1.91 15.47
C SER A 45 5.55 2.93 14.82
N VAL A 46 4.33 3.00 15.33
CA VAL A 46 3.29 3.95 14.94
C VAL A 46 2.58 4.47 16.19
N HIS A 47 2.23 5.73 16.19
CA HIS A 47 1.33 6.30 17.19
C HIS A 47 -0.04 6.49 16.57
N VAL A 48 -1.06 5.94 17.23
CA VAL A 48 -2.46 6.02 16.80
C VAL A 48 -3.24 6.79 17.85
N ASP A 49 -3.90 7.86 17.44
CA ASP A 49 -4.77 8.64 18.32
C ASP A 49 -6.02 7.82 18.70
N ARG A 50 -6.34 7.78 20.00
CA ARG A 50 -7.51 7.04 20.50
C ARG A 50 -8.82 7.80 20.34
N ASP A 51 -8.73 9.12 20.28
CA ASP A 51 -9.88 10.02 20.28
C ASP A 51 -10.16 10.61 18.89
N ASP A 52 -9.28 10.35 17.90
CA ASP A 52 -9.46 10.79 16.52
C ASP A 52 -9.15 9.64 15.53
N PRO A 53 -10.12 9.20 14.72
CA PRO A 53 -9.91 8.11 13.75
C PRO A 53 -9.22 8.55 12.47
N LEU A 54 -8.97 9.86 12.26
CA LEU A 54 -8.46 10.36 10.98
C LEU A 54 -7.02 9.90 10.71
N GLN A 55 -6.79 9.49 9.47
CA GLN A 55 -5.46 9.07 8.98
C GLN A 55 -4.41 10.17 9.18
N SER A 56 -4.79 11.44 9.09
CA SER A 56 -3.91 12.59 9.35
C SER A 56 -3.40 12.66 10.80
N ARG A 57 -3.99 11.90 11.74
CA ARG A 57 -3.59 11.81 13.15
C ARG A 57 -2.71 10.61 13.44
N VAL A 58 -2.58 9.69 12.48
CA VAL A 58 -1.63 8.58 12.58
C VAL A 58 -0.22 9.11 12.35
N LYS A 59 0.69 8.82 13.29
CA LYS A 59 2.10 9.23 13.18
C LYS A 59 2.97 7.99 13.05
N PHE A 60 3.53 7.77 11.89
CA PHE A 60 4.53 6.74 11.68
C PHE A 60 5.86 7.22 12.25
N THR A 61 6.22 6.74 13.43
CA THR A 61 7.35 7.26 14.20
C THR A 61 8.67 6.62 13.78
N SER A 62 8.66 5.32 13.45
CA SER A 62 9.82 4.62 12.92
C SER A 62 9.36 3.45 12.06
N TYR A 63 9.71 3.44 10.78
CA TYR A 63 9.36 2.36 9.83
C TYR A 63 10.39 2.27 8.68
N PRO A 64 11.68 2.14 9.05
CA PRO A 64 12.77 2.19 8.07
C PRO A 64 12.90 0.93 7.22
N TYR A 65 12.50 -0.23 7.75
CA TYR A 65 12.69 -1.51 7.05
C TYR A 65 11.63 -1.76 5.99
N SER A 66 10.40 -1.35 6.26
CA SER A 66 9.27 -1.55 5.34
C SER A 66 9.11 -0.41 4.34
N HIS A 67 9.28 0.85 4.75
CA HIS A 67 8.87 2.03 3.96
C HIS A 67 10.00 3.00 3.64
N SER A 68 11.27 2.66 3.78
CA SER A 68 12.32 3.53 3.24
C SER A 68 12.60 3.24 1.77
N LEU A 69 12.92 4.29 1.01
CA LEU A 69 13.24 4.12 -0.41
C LEU A 69 14.46 3.22 -0.60
N VAL A 70 15.53 3.45 0.14
CA VAL A 70 16.77 2.71 -0.07
C VAL A 70 16.76 1.39 0.69
N LEU A 71 16.68 1.40 2.03
CA LEU A 71 16.78 0.17 2.83
C LEU A 71 15.62 -0.78 2.55
N GLY A 72 14.38 -0.28 2.49
CA GLY A 72 13.19 -1.07 2.18
C GLY A 72 13.28 -1.70 0.79
N SER A 73 13.77 -0.96 -0.21
CA SER A 73 13.98 -1.47 -1.57
C SER A 73 15.06 -2.56 -1.61
N VAL A 74 16.18 -2.37 -0.89
CA VAL A 74 17.25 -3.39 -0.80
C VAL A 74 16.75 -4.66 -0.10
N ILE A 75 16.05 -4.53 1.01
CA ILE A 75 15.47 -5.69 1.71
C ILE A 75 14.48 -6.44 0.80
N SER A 76 13.72 -5.70 -0.01
CA SER A 76 12.73 -6.26 -0.93
C SER A 76 13.33 -7.00 -2.13
N LEU A 77 14.65 -6.93 -2.33
CA LEU A 77 15.33 -7.82 -3.29
C LEU A 77 15.20 -9.29 -2.89
N VAL A 78 15.13 -9.59 -1.60
CA VAL A 78 14.96 -11.00 -1.14
C VAL A 78 13.64 -11.59 -1.64
N PRO A 79 12.46 -11.03 -1.36
CA PRO A 79 11.20 -11.57 -1.89
C PRO A 79 11.12 -11.44 -3.42
N ALA A 80 11.76 -10.46 -4.04
CA ALA A 80 11.83 -10.36 -5.50
C ALA A 80 12.62 -11.53 -6.12
N LEU A 81 13.78 -11.88 -5.55
CA LEU A 81 14.56 -13.05 -5.97
C LEU A 81 13.81 -14.35 -5.72
N LEU A 82 13.09 -14.46 -4.60
CA LEU A 82 12.23 -15.63 -4.31
C LEU A 82 11.10 -15.74 -5.32
N ALA A 83 10.43 -14.66 -5.68
CA ALA A 83 9.41 -14.65 -6.72
C ALA A 83 10.01 -15.09 -8.06
N GLY A 84 11.16 -14.53 -8.43
CA GLY A 84 11.89 -14.94 -9.64
C GLY A 84 12.23 -16.44 -9.66
N ALA A 85 12.68 -16.98 -8.54
CA ALA A 85 13.01 -18.40 -8.41
C ALA A 85 11.75 -19.30 -8.47
N ILE A 86 10.68 -18.95 -7.76
CA ILE A 86 9.42 -19.72 -7.74
C ILE A 86 8.80 -19.79 -9.14
N TYR A 87 8.78 -18.68 -9.86
CA TYR A 87 8.22 -18.61 -11.22
C TYR A 87 9.25 -18.90 -12.32
N GLN A 88 10.50 -19.26 -11.95
CA GLN A 88 11.60 -19.53 -12.87
C GLN A 88 11.81 -18.42 -13.92
N SER A 89 11.63 -17.17 -13.48
CA SER A 89 11.65 -15.99 -14.34
C SER A 89 12.29 -14.79 -13.62
N VAL A 90 13.46 -14.38 -14.07
CA VAL A 90 14.10 -13.13 -13.60
C VAL A 90 13.21 -11.91 -13.86
N PHE A 91 12.42 -11.96 -14.94
CA PHE A 91 11.48 -10.90 -15.29
C PHE A 91 10.39 -10.74 -14.22
N VAL A 92 9.82 -11.84 -13.71
CA VAL A 92 8.83 -11.81 -12.60
C VAL A 92 9.47 -11.22 -11.34
N GLY A 93 10.70 -11.60 -11.02
CA GLY A 93 11.45 -10.99 -9.91
C GLY A 93 11.64 -9.48 -10.07
N ALA A 94 12.01 -9.03 -11.28
CA ALA A 94 12.17 -7.62 -11.58
C ALA A 94 10.83 -6.85 -11.47
N LEU A 95 9.74 -7.40 -11.99
CA LEU A 95 8.41 -6.80 -11.85
C LEU A 95 7.96 -6.73 -10.39
N PHE A 96 8.27 -7.76 -9.58
CA PHE A 96 8.02 -7.71 -8.14
C PHE A 96 8.73 -6.52 -7.50
N TRP A 97 10.02 -6.35 -7.77
CA TRP A 97 10.78 -5.25 -7.21
C TRP A 97 10.28 -3.88 -7.67
N ILE A 98 9.90 -3.72 -8.94
CA ILE A 98 9.25 -2.52 -9.48
C ILE A 98 7.92 -2.25 -8.76
N GLY A 99 7.12 -3.28 -8.48
CA GLY A 99 5.89 -3.16 -7.71
C GLY A 99 6.14 -2.59 -6.31
N VAL A 100 7.17 -3.06 -5.61
CA VAL A 100 7.57 -2.51 -4.30
C VAL A 100 8.02 -1.05 -4.41
N LEU A 101 8.81 -0.70 -5.42
CA LEU A 101 9.22 0.70 -5.64
C LEU A 101 8.05 1.62 -5.93
N SER A 102 7.07 1.14 -6.71
CA SER A 102 5.85 1.90 -7.00
C SER A 102 5.05 2.23 -5.75
N HIS A 103 5.02 1.33 -4.76
CA HIS A 103 4.39 1.56 -3.47
C HIS A 103 4.96 2.80 -2.78
N TRP A 104 6.30 2.85 -2.62
CA TRP A 104 6.96 3.98 -1.98
C TRP A 104 6.70 5.30 -2.73
N LEU A 105 6.73 5.28 -4.06
CA LEU A 105 6.46 6.48 -4.88
C LEU A 105 5.03 7.01 -4.68
N LEU A 106 4.04 6.11 -4.63
CA LEU A 106 2.66 6.47 -4.39
C LEU A 106 2.43 6.97 -2.96
N ASP A 107 3.13 6.37 -1.99
CA ASP A 107 3.09 6.82 -0.61
C ASP A 107 3.73 8.19 -0.41
N ALA A 108 4.76 8.53 -1.17
CA ALA A 108 5.34 9.86 -1.15
C ALA A 108 4.33 10.97 -1.52
N VAL A 109 3.27 10.63 -2.27
CA VAL A 109 2.19 11.57 -2.58
C VAL A 109 1.26 11.80 -1.39
N VAL A 110 0.92 10.75 -0.65
CA VAL A 110 -0.12 10.82 0.40
C VAL A 110 0.42 11.09 1.78
N HIS A 111 1.56 10.51 2.12
CA HIS A 111 2.19 10.67 3.43
C HIS A 111 2.45 12.14 3.77
N LEU A 112 2.36 12.45 5.07
CA LEU A 112 2.88 13.70 5.62
C LEU A 112 4.41 13.73 5.38
N ARG A 113 5.18 14.61 6.00
CA ARG A 113 6.64 14.55 5.86
C ARG A 113 7.26 13.54 6.82
N ASP A 114 6.87 12.29 6.72
CA ASP A 114 7.32 11.23 7.62
C ASP A 114 7.97 10.03 6.91
N LEU A 115 7.83 9.91 5.58
CA LEU A 115 8.34 8.78 4.80
C LEU A 115 9.88 8.82 4.67
N PRO A 116 10.61 7.80 5.19
CA PRO A 116 12.07 7.81 5.19
C PRO A 116 12.65 7.56 3.79
N VAL A 117 13.78 8.19 3.49
CA VAL A 117 14.49 8.00 2.22
C VAL A 117 15.55 6.91 2.34
N LEU A 118 16.51 7.07 3.28
CA LEU A 118 17.59 6.10 3.44
C LEU A 118 17.17 4.89 4.27
N GLY A 119 16.49 5.10 5.39
CA GLY A 119 16.13 4.08 6.37
C GLY A 119 17.17 3.87 7.47
N TRP A 120 18.21 4.70 7.55
CA TRP A 120 19.23 4.68 8.60
C TRP A 120 19.80 6.07 8.86
N GLY A 121 20.43 6.24 10.03
CA GLY A 121 21.02 7.51 10.46
C GLY A 121 20.02 8.45 11.11
N SER A 122 20.51 9.33 11.97
CA SER A 122 19.70 10.35 12.68
C SER A 122 19.19 11.44 11.75
N ASP A 123 19.90 11.67 10.64
CA ASP A 123 19.65 12.76 9.70
C ASP A 123 18.95 12.26 8.42
N ASP A 124 18.32 11.08 8.48
CA ASP A 124 17.59 10.54 7.33
C ASP A 124 16.48 11.51 6.90
N ARG A 125 16.56 11.89 5.63
CA ARG A 125 15.58 12.80 5.02
C ARG A 125 14.22 12.13 4.98
N ARG A 126 13.21 12.83 5.48
CA ARG A 126 11.82 12.41 5.38
C ARG A 126 11.07 13.23 4.35
N VAL A 127 10.29 12.54 3.52
CA VAL A 127 9.53 13.14 2.42
C VAL A 127 8.04 12.84 2.57
N GLY A 128 7.23 13.51 1.77
CA GLY A 128 5.78 13.35 1.66
C GLY A 128 5.16 14.66 1.19
N LEU A 129 4.25 14.57 0.21
CA LEU A 129 3.52 15.73 -0.31
C LEU A 129 2.33 16.13 0.58
N GLY A 130 1.96 15.28 1.55
CA GLY A 130 1.02 15.61 2.61
C GLY A 130 -0.45 15.56 2.20
N LEU A 131 -0.83 14.76 1.21
CA LEU A 131 -2.24 14.69 0.80
C LEU A 131 -3.16 14.26 1.96
N TRP A 132 -2.69 13.43 2.90
CA TRP A 132 -3.44 13.03 4.10
C TRP A 132 -3.76 14.20 5.04
N ALA A 133 -3.10 15.35 4.92
CA ALA A 133 -3.52 16.56 5.64
C ALA A 133 -4.90 17.06 5.18
N ARG A 134 -5.36 16.63 4.02
CA ARG A 134 -6.69 16.89 3.45
C ARG A 134 -7.46 15.58 3.26
N PRO A 135 -7.93 14.93 4.35
CA PRO A 135 -8.36 13.53 4.31
C PRO A 135 -9.49 13.27 3.31
N ARG A 136 -10.50 14.13 3.23
CA ARG A 136 -11.61 13.96 2.26
C ARG A 136 -11.14 14.05 0.82
N LEU A 137 -10.21 14.95 0.53
CA LEU A 137 -9.60 15.08 -0.81
C LEU A 137 -8.73 13.85 -1.11
N ALA A 138 -7.94 13.39 -0.14
CA ALA A 138 -7.13 12.18 -0.28
C ALA A 138 -8.01 10.96 -0.61
N PHE A 139 -9.13 10.80 0.10
CA PHE A 139 -10.09 9.73 -0.17
C PHE A 139 -10.64 9.79 -1.60
N ALA A 140 -11.12 10.95 -2.04
CA ALA A 140 -11.66 11.11 -3.38
C ALA A 140 -10.60 10.85 -4.47
N LEU A 141 -9.40 11.43 -4.30
CA LEU A 141 -8.33 11.31 -5.29
C LEU A 141 -7.77 9.89 -5.38
N GLU A 142 -7.69 9.16 -4.27
CA GLU A 142 -7.19 7.78 -4.29
C GLU A 142 -8.09 6.86 -5.12
N TYR A 143 -9.42 6.91 -4.89
CA TYR A 143 -10.33 6.11 -5.70
C TYR A 143 -10.39 6.57 -7.15
N THR A 144 -10.40 7.88 -7.39
CA THR A 144 -10.39 8.44 -8.76
C THR A 144 -9.14 7.99 -9.51
N PHE A 145 -7.96 8.08 -8.91
CA PHE A 145 -6.71 7.60 -9.49
C PHE A 145 -6.78 6.11 -9.84
N PHE A 146 -7.23 5.29 -8.91
CA PHE A 146 -7.42 3.85 -9.15
C PHE A 146 -8.41 3.59 -10.29
N ALA A 147 -9.60 4.21 -10.24
CA ALA A 147 -10.66 4.00 -11.23
C ALA A 147 -10.24 4.45 -12.64
N VAL A 148 -9.65 5.64 -12.76
CA VAL A 148 -9.15 6.14 -14.05
C VAL A 148 -8.07 5.21 -14.61
N THR A 149 -7.14 4.75 -13.77
CA THR A 149 -6.11 3.80 -14.21
C THR A 149 -6.73 2.50 -14.72
N VAL A 150 -7.67 1.90 -13.97
CA VAL A 150 -8.37 0.67 -14.40
C VAL A 150 -9.09 0.88 -15.73
N LEU A 151 -9.82 1.99 -15.88
CA LEU A 151 -10.54 2.29 -17.13
C LEU A 151 -9.62 2.46 -18.34
N LEU A 152 -8.38 2.91 -18.12
CA LEU A 152 -7.40 3.12 -19.20
C LEU A 152 -6.66 1.84 -19.59
N VAL A 153 -6.40 0.93 -18.62
CA VAL A 153 -5.45 -0.16 -18.88
C VAL A 153 -6.06 -1.56 -18.76
N ALA A 154 -7.15 -1.74 -18.01
CA ALA A 154 -7.74 -3.07 -17.84
C ALA A 154 -8.73 -3.43 -18.95
N PRO A 155 -8.89 -4.71 -19.31
CA PRO A 155 -9.97 -5.18 -20.15
C PRO A 155 -11.35 -4.85 -19.57
N GLN A 156 -12.31 -4.48 -20.41
CA GLN A 156 -13.66 -4.09 -19.97
C GLN A 156 -14.37 -5.17 -19.17
N THR A 157 -14.08 -6.45 -19.46
CA THR A 157 -14.64 -7.60 -18.73
C THR A 157 -14.28 -7.61 -17.26
N MET A 158 -13.20 -6.93 -16.86
CA MET A 158 -12.71 -6.86 -15.48
C MET A 158 -13.28 -5.64 -14.70
N PHE A 159 -13.92 -4.69 -15.37
CA PHE A 159 -14.34 -3.42 -14.76
C PHE A 159 -15.24 -3.62 -13.54
N VAL A 160 -16.24 -4.49 -13.62
CA VAL A 160 -17.17 -4.71 -12.51
C VAL A 160 -16.45 -5.23 -11.27
N GLY A 161 -15.56 -6.22 -11.44
CA GLY A 161 -14.79 -6.78 -10.34
C GLY A 161 -13.79 -5.79 -9.76
N LEU A 162 -13.02 -5.11 -10.61
CA LEU A 162 -12.01 -4.16 -10.17
C LEU A 162 -12.63 -2.89 -9.58
N LEU A 163 -13.54 -2.22 -10.30
CA LEU A 163 -14.11 -0.97 -9.81
C LEU A 163 -15.09 -1.20 -8.65
N GLY A 164 -16.00 -2.18 -8.77
CA GLY A 164 -16.98 -2.47 -7.71
C GLY A 164 -16.31 -2.99 -6.43
N GLY A 165 -15.46 -3.99 -6.55
CA GLY A 165 -14.73 -4.54 -5.39
C GLY A 165 -13.75 -3.53 -4.80
N GLY A 166 -13.03 -2.78 -5.64
CA GLY A 166 -12.17 -1.68 -5.21
C GLY A 166 -12.94 -0.59 -4.44
N LEU A 167 -14.13 -0.23 -4.91
CA LEU A 167 -14.99 0.72 -4.20
C LEU A 167 -15.40 0.20 -2.81
N LEU A 168 -15.80 -1.08 -2.71
CA LEU A 168 -16.16 -1.68 -1.42
C LEU A 168 -14.99 -1.66 -0.44
N LEU A 169 -13.78 -2.04 -0.88
CA LEU A 169 -12.58 -1.98 -0.05
C LEU A 169 -12.22 -0.54 0.34
N HIS A 170 -12.38 0.40 -0.58
CA HIS A 170 -12.13 1.82 -0.31
C HIS A 170 -13.12 2.38 0.72
N LEU A 171 -14.41 2.06 0.60
CA LEU A 171 -15.44 2.46 1.56
C LEU A 171 -15.23 1.85 2.95
N PHE A 172 -14.61 0.67 3.05
CA PHE A 172 -14.24 0.08 4.33
C PHE A 172 -13.31 0.99 5.15
N ASN A 173 -12.49 1.79 4.49
CA ASN A 173 -11.55 2.71 5.12
C ASN A 173 -12.13 4.14 5.32
N ILE A 174 -13.40 4.38 4.99
CA ILE A 174 -14.01 5.71 4.95
C ILE A 174 -13.93 6.47 6.28
N ASN A 175 -14.02 5.76 7.42
CA ASN A 175 -13.96 6.38 8.74
C ASN A 175 -12.60 7.07 9.00
N SER A 176 -11.52 6.53 8.45
CA SER A 176 -10.17 7.11 8.56
C SER A 176 -10.00 8.42 7.76
N PHE A 177 -10.99 8.78 6.95
CA PHE A 177 -10.95 10.00 6.13
C PHE A 177 -12.06 11.00 6.46
N PHE A 178 -13.18 10.52 7.02
CA PHE A 178 -14.34 11.35 7.32
C PHE A 178 -14.60 11.53 8.82
N GLY A 179 -14.05 10.67 9.67
CA GLY A 179 -14.15 10.81 11.12
C GLY A 179 -15.59 10.63 11.64
N PHE A 180 -16.32 9.64 11.16
CA PHE A 180 -17.71 9.42 11.58
C PHE A 180 -17.84 9.00 13.04
N THR A 181 -16.82 8.37 13.61
CA THR A 181 -16.79 7.94 15.00
C THR A 181 -16.11 8.97 15.89
N LYS A 182 -16.64 9.17 17.12
CA LYS A 182 -16.04 10.07 18.12
C LYS A 182 -14.77 9.50 18.75
N LYS A 183 -14.54 8.19 18.62
CA LYS A 183 -13.34 7.49 19.09
C LYS A 183 -12.81 6.64 17.98
N ASN A 184 -11.50 6.46 17.97
CA ASN A 184 -10.85 5.60 17.00
C ASN A 184 -11.11 4.13 17.35
N PRO A 185 -11.84 3.36 16.54
CA PRO A 185 -12.13 1.94 16.82
C PRO A 185 -10.86 1.07 16.84
N VAL A 186 -9.79 1.51 16.16
CA VAL A 186 -8.49 0.84 16.11
C VAL A 186 -7.39 1.60 16.87
N GLY A 187 -7.75 2.37 17.89
CA GLY A 187 -6.90 3.32 18.61
C GLY A 187 -5.71 2.73 19.38
N THR A 188 -5.10 1.64 18.89
CA THR A 188 -3.81 1.11 19.37
C THR A 188 -2.94 0.68 18.20
N PRO A 189 -1.59 0.80 18.30
CA PRO A 189 -0.66 0.37 17.25
C PRO A 189 -0.91 -1.05 16.74
N LYS A 190 -1.09 -2.01 17.66
CA LYS A 190 -1.30 -3.42 17.27
C LYS A 190 -2.63 -3.64 16.54
N ARG A 191 -3.72 -3.00 16.99
CA ARG A 191 -5.02 -3.10 16.29
C ARG A 191 -4.96 -2.45 14.91
N PHE A 192 -4.29 -1.32 14.79
CA PHE A 192 -4.09 -0.62 13.52
C PHE A 192 -3.26 -1.49 12.56
N ALA A 193 -2.16 -2.09 13.03
CA ALA A 193 -1.34 -3.01 12.26
C ALA A 193 -2.12 -4.27 11.84
N THR A 194 -2.95 -4.84 12.73
CA THR A 194 -3.83 -5.99 12.39
C THR A 194 -4.82 -5.61 11.30
N LEU A 195 -5.47 -4.45 11.42
CA LEU A 195 -6.43 -3.99 10.41
C LEU A 195 -5.76 -3.80 9.04
N ALA A 196 -4.57 -3.20 9.01
CA ALA A 196 -3.80 -3.04 7.79
C ALA A 196 -3.47 -4.39 7.15
N LEU A 197 -2.92 -5.33 7.91
CA LEU A 197 -2.57 -6.67 7.42
C LEU A 197 -3.79 -7.40 6.83
N VAL A 198 -4.90 -7.43 7.57
CA VAL A 198 -6.15 -8.07 7.13
C VAL A 198 -6.69 -7.38 5.87
N GLY A 199 -6.68 -6.05 5.86
CA GLY A 199 -7.10 -5.26 4.70
C GLY A 199 -6.30 -5.60 3.44
N TYR A 200 -4.98 -5.68 3.53
CA TYR A 200 -4.14 -6.03 2.38
C TYR A 200 -4.27 -7.48 1.93
N ILE A 201 -4.48 -8.43 2.85
CA ILE A 201 -4.80 -9.82 2.48
C ILE A 201 -6.09 -9.86 1.64
N PHE A 202 -7.15 -9.18 2.10
CA PHE A 202 -8.40 -9.09 1.32
C PHE A 202 -8.21 -8.38 -0.02
N ALA A 203 -7.42 -7.34 -0.07
CA ALA A 203 -7.15 -6.61 -1.31
C ALA A 203 -6.37 -7.45 -2.33
N ILE A 204 -5.40 -8.27 -1.89
CA ILE A 204 -4.70 -9.22 -2.76
C ILE A 204 -5.69 -10.25 -3.33
N ILE A 205 -6.50 -10.87 -2.47
CA ILE A 205 -7.49 -11.88 -2.90
C ILE A 205 -8.47 -11.26 -3.89
N TRP A 206 -9.03 -10.09 -3.55
CA TRP A 206 -9.93 -9.36 -4.45
C TRP A 206 -9.30 -9.08 -5.81
N PHE A 207 -8.08 -8.53 -5.82
CA PHE A 207 -7.42 -8.16 -7.06
C PHE A 207 -7.13 -9.37 -7.93
N MET A 208 -6.64 -10.48 -7.34
CA MET A 208 -6.43 -11.76 -8.02
C MET A 208 -7.73 -12.34 -8.61
N MET A 209 -8.85 -12.22 -7.92
CA MET A 209 -10.15 -12.71 -8.40
C MET A 209 -10.72 -11.83 -9.51
N SER A 210 -10.39 -10.55 -9.52
CA SER A 210 -10.92 -9.56 -10.45
C SER A 210 -10.07 -9.40 -11.72
N TRP A 211 -8.76 -9.71 -11.63
CA TRP A 211 -7.83 -9.67 -12.77
C TRP A 211 -7.70 -11.06 -13.37
N ARG A 212 -8.70 -11.48 -14.18
CA ARG A 212 -8.75 -12.80 -14.84
C ARG A 212 -9.23 -12.68 -16.28
#